data_d702e5123c48cacce705bb94b3b5a0e0
#
_entry.id   d702e5123c48cacce705bb94b3b5a0e0
#
_cell.length_a   1.000
_cell.length_b   1.000
_cell.length_c   1.000
_cell.angle_alpha   90.00
_cell.angle_beta   90.00
_cell.angle_gamma   90.00
#
_symmetry.space_group_name_H-M   'P 1'
#
loop_
_entity.id
_entity.type
_entity.pdbx_description
1 polymer ?
#
loop_
_entity_poly.entity_id
_entity_poly.type
_entity_poly.pdbx_seq_one_letter_code
_entity_poly.pdbx_strand_id
1 'polypeptide(L)'
;AAVDPNVLGVMKTYCFGSGTELTVVPMKDGRTDPDALRAILGADAACFYVQQPNFFGLLEDAELLGEITHAAGAKYIMGVNPISLAVLKTPGECGADIAVGEGQPLGLDTAFGGPYLGFMTATSAMMRKLPGRIVGQTHDTEGKTGYVLTLSAREQHIRREKASSNICSNEQLCALTAAVYLAAMGEAGLRQAAALCTSRAHYFAQRLEEVLGWKRVYPGEFFHEFVTACPCPERT
;
A
#
# COMPACT_ATOMS: atom_id res chain seq x y z
N ALA A 1 -0.96 9.89 -11.09
CA ALA A 1 -2.23 9.58 -11.74
C ALA A 1 -2.53 8.08 -11.77
N ALA A 2 -1.54 7.21 -11.58
CA ALA A 2 -1.70 5.76 -11.60
C ALA A 2 -2.14 5.16 -10.24
N VAL A 3 -2.87 5.91 -9.45
CA VAL A 3 -3.39 5.53 -8.13
C VAL A 3 -4.88 5.21 -8.25
N ASP A 4 -5.37 4.27 -7.45
CA ASP A 4 -6.80 3.95 -7.36
C ASP A 4 -7.63 5.23 -7.15
N PRO A 5 -8.67 5.47 -7.97
CA PRO A 5 -9.52 6.66 -7.86
C PRO A 5 -10.17 6.83 -6.49
N ASN A 6 -10.51 5.73 -5.80
CA ASN A 6 -11.07 5.79 -4.45
C ASN A 6 -10.04 6.27 -3.43
N VAL A 7 -8.81 5.75 -3.49
CA VAL A 7 -7.69 6.21 -2.66
C VAL A 7 -7.43 7.69 -2.91
N LEU A 8 -7.40 8.12 -4.17
CA LEU A 8 -7.24 9.53 -4.53
C LEU A 8 -8.39 10.39 -4.00
N GLY A 9 -9.62 9.89 -4.05
CA GLY A 9 -10.81 10.55 -3.48
C GLY A 9 -10.68 10.77 -1.97
N VAL A 10 -10.24 9.75 -1.24
CA VAL A 10 -9.97 9.84 0.20
C VAL A 10 -8.86 10.86 0.49
N MET A 11 -7.74 10.81 -0.24
CA MET A 11 -6.65 11.79 -0.10
C MET A 11 -7.15 13.23 -0.31
N LYS A 12 -7.96 13.48 -1.35
CA LYS A 12 -8.57 14.80 -1.59
C LYS A 12 -9.40 15.28 -0.41
N THR A 13 -10.18 14.40 0.19
CA THR A 13 -11.01 14.72 1.36
C THR A 13 -10.16 15.11 2.56
N TYR A 14 -9.12 14.34 2.86
CA TYR A 14 -8.21 14.63 3.98
C TYR A 14 -7.40 15.90 3.75
N CYS A 15 -6.90 16.11 2.55
CA CYS A 15 -6.17 17.33 2.19
C CYS A 15 -7.06 18.58 2.28
N PHE A 16 -8.31 18.49 1.82
CA PHE A 16 -9.31 19.54 2.01
C PHE A 16 -9.54 19.86 3.49
N GLY A 17 -9.73 18.84 4.32
CA GLY A 17 -9.97 19.01 5.76
C GLY A 17 -8.79 19.59 6.53
N SER A 18 -7.55 19.31 6.08
CA SER A 18 -6.32 19.85 6.70
C SER A 18 -5.82 21.14 6.09
N GLY A 19 -6.43 21.64 5.01
CA GLY A 19 -5.92 22.79 4.25
C GLY A 19 -4.60 22.53 3.52
N THR A 20 -4.31 21.26 3.21
CA THR A 20 -3.10 20.84 2.50
C THR A 20 -3.38 20.74 1.00
N GLU A 21 -2.45 21.19 0.18
CA GLU A 21 -2.56 21.05 -1.27
C GLU A 21 -2.24 19.60 -1.69
N LEU A 22 -3.01 19.06 -2.64
CA LEU A 22 -2.79 17.77 -3.26
C LEU A 22 -2.55 17.93 -4.75
N THR A 23 -1.34 17.64 -5.19
CA THR A 23 -0.95 17.65 -6.60
C THR A 23 -0.87 16.23 -7.14
N VAL A 24 -1.51 15.97 -8.28
CA VAL A 24 -1.48 14.66 -8.94
C VAL A 24 -0.39 14.65 -10.01
N VAL A 25 0.64 13.84 -9.79
CA VAL A 25 1.72 13.64 -10.77
C VAL A 25 1.18 12.98 -12.03
N PRO A 26 1.45 13.49 -13.24
CA PRO A 26 1.09 12.84 -14.49
C PRO A 26 1.64 11.43 -14.63
N MET A 27 1.02 10.67 -15.51
CA MET A 27 1.52 9.35 -15.89
C MET A 27 1.96 9.33 -17.35
N LYS A 28 2.90 8.43 -17.64
CA LYS A 28 3.37 8.09 -18.99
C LYS A 28 3.32 6.59 -19.15
N ASP A 29 2.66 6.11 -20.21
CA ASP A 29 2.51 4.68 -20.50
C ASP A 29 1.93 3.86 -19.33
N GLY A 30 0.99 4.44 -18.58
CA GLY A 30 0.32 3.80 -17.44
C GLY A 30 1.10 3.81 -16.13
N ARG A 31 2.29 4.41 -16.07
CA ARG A 31 3.12 4.55 -14.85
C ARG A 31 3.32 6.00 -14.48
N THR A 32 3.72 6.25 -13.27
CA THR A 32 4.14 7.59 -12.81
C THR A 32 5.29 8.10 -13.67
N ASP A 33 5.16 9.32 -14.21
CA ASP A 33 6.22 9.96 -14.97
C ASP A 33 7.29 10.52 -14.01
N PRO A 34 8.52 9.98 -14.00
CA PRO A 34 9.57 10.44 -13.08
C PRO A 34 10.07 11.85 -13.40
N ASP A 35 10.00 12.30 -14.65
CA ASP A 35 10.43 13.65 -15.01
C ASP A 35 9.38 14.68 -14.57
N ALA A 36 8.11 14.36 -14.71
CA ALA A 36 7.02 15.15 -14.15
C ALA A 36 7.10 15.20 -12.60
N LEU A 37 7.44 14.09 -11.95
CA LEU A 37 7.66 14.07 -10.50
C LEU A 37 8.78 15.02 -10.08
N ARG A 38 9.94 14.97 -10.74
CA ARG A 38 11.05 15.90 -10.47
C ARG A 38 10.66 17.37 -10.65
N ALA A 39 9.84 17.66 -11.65
CA ALA A 39 9.40 19.03 -11.92
C ALA A 39 8.39 19.58 -10.90
N ILE A 40 7.58 18.68 -10.29
CA ILE A 40 6.51 19.06 -9.36
C ILE A 40 7.01 19.10 -7.91
N LEU A 41 7.94 18.21 -7.52
CA LEU A 41 8.43 18.14 -6.14
C LEU A 41 9.28 19.37 -5.81
N GLY A 42 8.69 20.32 -5.07
CA GLY A 42 9.38 21.45 -4.48
C GLY A 42 9.89 21.18 -3.05
N ALA A 43 10.65 22.11 -2.51
CA ALA A 43 11.17 22.06 -1.14
C ALA A 43 10.06 22.12 -0.05
N ASP A 44 8.86 22.50 -0.41
CA ASP A 44 7.64 22.54 0.41
C ASP A 44 6.80 21.26 0.35
N ALA A 45 7.18 20.31 -0.50
CA ALA A 45 6.49 19.02 -0.60
C ALA A 45 6.68 18.19 0.68
N ALA A 46 5.58 17.86 1.35
CA ALA A 46 5.62 17.05 2.56
C ALA A 46 5.91 15.56 2.26
N CYS A 47 5.25 15.01 1.24
CA CYS A 47 5.41 13.62 0.85
C CYS A 47 4.99 13.36 -0.61
N PHE A 48 5.46 12.24 -1.14
CA PHE A 48 4.96 11.64 -2.37
C PHE A 48 4.43 10.24 -2.08
N TYR A 49 3.25 9.93 -2.64
CA TYR A 49 2.61 8.61 -2.54
C TYR A 49 2.61 7.91 -3.89
N VAL A 50 3.02 6.64 -3.90
CA VAL A 50 2.91 5.73 -5.05
C VAL A 50 2.17 4.46 -4.65
N GLN A 51 1.43 3.86 -5.57
CA GLN A 51 0.82 2.54 -5.39
C GLN A 51 1.61 1.48 -6.16
N GLN A 52 1.95 0.36 -5.51
CA GLN A 52 2.74 -0.73 -6.08
C GLN A 52 2.10 -2.10 -5.78
N PRO A 53 1.67 -2.89 -6.76
CA PRO A 53 1.43 -2.49 -8.15
C PRO A 53 0.45 -1.32 -8.27
N ASN A 54 0.51 -0.54 -9.34
CA ASN A 54 -0.36 0.62 -9.50
C ASN A 54 -1.79 0.23 -9.90
N PHE A 55 -2.69 1.20 -10.05
CA PHE A 55 -4.11 0.97 -10.36
C PHE A 55 -4.33 0.19 -11.67
N PHE A 56 -3.43 0.28 -12.62
CA PHE A 56 -3.48 -0.46 -13.88
C PHE A 56 -2.80 -1.83 -13.81
N GLY A 57 -2.36 -2.25 -12.62
CA GLY A 57 -1.65 -3.49 -12.35
C GLY A 57 -0.16 -3.46 -12.67
N LEU A 58 0.36 -2.35 -13.23
CA LEU A 58 1.74 -2.22 -13.64
C LEU A 58 2.69 -2.05 -12.45
N LEU A 59 3.93 -2.48 -12.66
CA LEU A 59 5.01 -2.25 -11.69
C LEU A 59 5.65 -0.89 -11.95
N GLU A 60 5.65 -0.03 -10.93
CA GLU A 60 6.33 1.26 -10.91
C GLU A 60 7.85 1.08 -10.71
N ASP A 61 8.66 2.02 -11.15
CA ASP A 61 10.06 2.10 -10.75
C ASP A 61 10.16 2.73 -9.34
N ALA A 62 9.78 1.93 -8.35
CA ALA A 62 9.59 2.40 -6.99
C ALA A 62 10.87 2.91 -6.33
N GLU A 63 12.05 2.35 -6.69
CA GLU A 63 13.35 2.80 -6.19
C GLU A 63 13.67 4.19 -6.73
N LEU A 64 13.59 4.38 -8.05
CA LEU A 64 13.84 5.68 -8.68
C LEU A 64 12.89 6.76 -8.15
N LEU A 65 11.61 6.44 -7.98
CA LEU A 65 10.62 7.37 -7.42
C LEU A 65 10.95 7.75 -5.96
N GLY A 66 11.44 6.79 -5.17
CA GLY A 66 11.94 7.02 -3.82
C GLY A 66 13.16 7.95 -3.79
N GLU A 67 14.14 7.71 -4.65
CA GLU A 67 15.34 8.55 -4.79
C GLU A 67 14.98 10.00 -5.15
N ILE A 68 14.08 10.18 -6.13
CA ILE A 68 13.60 11.51 -6.53
C ILE A 68 12.91 12.22 -5.36
N THR A 69 12.09 11.48 -4.62
CA THR A 69 11.34 12.02 -3.48
C THR A 69 12.26 12.48 -2.36
N HIS A 70 13.24 11.65 -2.00
CA HIS A 70 14.21 11.99 -0.96
C HIS A 70 15.16 13.12 -1.38
N ALA A 71 15.53 13.19 -2.66
CA ALA A 71 16.34 14.31 -3.16
C ALA A 71 15.65 15.67 -3.01
N ALA A 72 14.32 15.70 -3.04
CA ALA A 72 13.51 16.89 -2.75
C ALA A 72 13.30 17.15 -1.24
N GLY A 73 13.74 16.24 -0.37
CA GLY A 73 13.53 16.33 1.10
C GLY A 73 12.15 15.85 1.57
N ALA A 74 11.31 15.34 0.67
CA ALA A 74 9.97 14.86 0.95
C ALA A 74 9.98 13.42 1.50
N LYS A 75 8.87 13.02 2.15
CA LYS A 75 8.67 11.65 2.63
C LYS A 75 8.10 10.75 1.53
N TYR A 76 8.66 9.54 1.40
CA TYR A 76 8.20 8.56 0.44
C TYR A 76 7.23 7.56 1.06
N ILE A 77 6.02 7.47 0.50
CA ILE A 77 4.94 6.61 0.98
C ILE A 77 4.57 5.62 -0.12
N MET A 78 4.58 4.34 0.21
CA MET A 78 4.15 3.27 -0.71
C MET A 78 2.83 2.65 -0.26
N GLY A 79 1.83 2.64 -1.15
CA GLY A 79 0.65 1.80 -1.04
C GLY A 79 0.92 0.44 -1.70
N VAL A 80 0.75 -0.67 -0.99
CA VAL A 80 1.19 -1.98 -1.47
C VAL A 80 0.13 -3.06 -1.35
N ASN A 81 0.15 -4.00 -2.31
CA ASN A 81 -0.56 -5.27 -2.17
C ASN A 81 0.33 -6.24 -1.37
N PRO A 82 -0.12 -6.76 -0.22
CA PRO A 82 0.73 -7.57 0.66
C PRO A 82 1.17 -8.90 0.02
N ILE A 83 0.38 -9.49 -0.88
CA ILE A 83 0.76 -10.73 -1.58
C ILE A 83 1.89 -10.47 -2.58
N SER A 84 1.89 -9.32 -3.25
CA SER A 84 2.93 -8.98 -4.22
C SER A 84 4.32 -8.87 -3.59
N LEU A 85 4.39 -8.51 -2.29
CA LEU A 85 5.66 -8.36 -1.56
C LEU A 85 6.42 -9.68 -1.37
N ALA A 86 5.78 -10.83 -1.62
CA ALA A 86 6.47 -12.12 -1.61
C ALA A 86 7.38 -12.34 -2.84
N VAL A 87 7.23 -11.54 -3.91
CA VAL A 87 7.99 -11.64 -5.16
C VAL A 87 8.54 -10.30 -5.65
N LEU A 88 8.07 -9.19 -5.12
CA LEU A 88 8.57 -7.84 -5.43
C LEU A 88 9.47 -7.33 -4.28
N LYS A 89 10.28 -6.31 -4.57
CA LYS A 89 11.03 -5.60 -3.55
C LYS A 89 10.08 -5.01 -2.51
N THR A 90 10.46 -5.11 -1.25
CA THR A 90 9.71 -4.54 -0.14
C THR A 90 9.78 -3.01 -0.14
N PRO A 91 8.81 -2.32 0.48
CA PRO A 91 8.87 -0.86 0.62
C PRO A 91 10.16 -0.36 1.27
N GLY A 92 10.69 -1.10 2.25
CA GLY A 92 11.95 -0.75 2.90
C GLY A 92 13.16 -0.82 1.95
N GLU A 93 13.22 -1.82 1.07
CA GLU A 93 14.24 -1.94 0.03
C GLU A 93 14.12 -0.85 -1.04
N CYS A 94 12.89 -0.35 -1.28
CA CYS A 94 12.64 0.79 -2.18
C CYS A 94 12.81 2.15 -1.48
N GLY A 95 13.25 2.18 -0.22
CA GLY A 95 13.50 3.40 0.53
C GLY A 95 12.25 4.08 1.12
N ALA A 96 11.09 3.41 1.18
CA ALA A 96 9.88 4.03 1.72
C ALA A 96 10.02 4.39 3.20
N ASP A 97 9.60 5.61 3.56
CA ASP A 97 9.48 6.05 4.96
C ASP A 97 8.25 5.43 5.62
N ILE A 98 7.17 5.26 4.85
CA ILE A 98 5.89 4.69 5.29
C ILE A 98 5.39 3.75 4.21
N ALA A 99 4.86 2.60 4.62
CA ALA A 99 4.08 1.74 3.74
C ALA A 99 2.69 1.51 4.32
N VAL A 100 1.70 1.51 3.44
CA VAL A 100 0.29 1.28 3.77
C VAL A 100 -0.31 0.26 2.81
N GLY A 101 -1.37 -0.41 3.22
CA GLY A 101 -2.05 -1.34 2.34
C GLY A 101 -3.30 -1.93 2.96
N GLU A 102 -3.94 -2.79 2.19
CA GLU A 102 -5.13 -3.54 2.59
C GLU A 102 -4.75 -5.01 2.80
N GLY A 103 -5.00 -5.52 4.00
CA GLY A 103 -4.66 -6.87 4.41
C GLY A 103 -5.72 -7.93 4.12
N GLN A 104 -6.84 -7.60 3.48
CA GLN A 104 -7.89 -8.58 3.13
C GLN A 104 -7.34 -9.81 2.40
N PRO A 105 -6.38 -9.72 1.46
CA PRO A 105 -5.78 -10.88 0.80
C PRO A 105 -5.07 -11.87 1.74
N LEU A 106 -4.84 -11.49 2.99
CA LEU A 106 -4.20 -12.31 4.01
C LEU A 106 -5.23 -13.19 4.76
N GLY A 107 -6.09 -13.89 4.02
CA GLY A 107 -7.01 -14.89 4.56
C GLY A 107 -8.38 -14.38 5.01
N LEU A 108 -8.76 -13.18 4.63
CA LEU A 108 -10.10 -12.63 4.86
C LEU A 108 -10.98 -12.83 3.62
N ASP A 109 -12.22 -13.24 3.82
CA ASP A 109 -13.19 -13.38 2.74
C ASP A 109 -13.60 -12.01 2.19
N THR A 110 -13.99 -11.98 0.91
CA THR A 110 -14.49 -10.76 0.26
C THR A 110 -15.84 -10.30 0.81
N ALA A 111 -16.69 -11.21 1.29
CA ALA A 111 -17.91 -11.01 2.08
C ALA A 111 -18.72 -9.75 1.71
N PHE A 112 -18.95 -9.53 0.42
CA PHE A 112 -19.68 -8.35 -0.11
C PHE A 112 -19.09 -6.99 0.28
N GLY A 113 -17.77 -6.91 0.41
CA GLY A 113 -17.06 -5.67 0.67
C GLY A 113 -16.55 -5.48 2.09
N GLY A 114 -16.47 -6.51 2.88
CA GLY A 114 -15.89 -6.44 4.22
C GLY A 114 -15.79 -7.80 4.90
N PRO A 115 -15.14 -7.91 6.05
CA PRO A 115 -14.35 -6.86 6.71
C PRO A 115 -13.03 -6.58 6.01
N TYR A 116 -12.51 -5.36 6.21
CA TYR A 116 -11.19 -4.94 5.72
C TYR A 116 -10.15 -4.93 6.83
N LEU A 117 -8.87 -4.84 6.45
CA LEU A 117 -7.75 -4.77 7.38
C LEU A 117 -6.70 -3.79 6.83
N GLY A 118 -6.87 -2.51 7.09
CA GLY A 118 -5.84 -1.53 6.79
C GLY A 118 -4.59 -1.77 7.63
N PHE A 119 -3.41 -1.76 7.03
CA PHE A 119 -2.15 -1.81 7.75
C PHE A 119 -1.25 -0.62 7.40
N MET A 120 -0.40 -0.26 8.36
CA MET A 120 0.61 0.78 8.20
C MET A 120 1.91 0.35 8.87
N THR A 121 3.01 0.55 8.17
CA THR A 121 4.36 0.42 8.70
C THR A 121 5.14 1.71 8.46
N ALA A 122 6.13 1.99 9.30
CA ALA A 122 6.95 3.19 9.17
C ALA A 122 8.37 2.92 9.65
N THR A 123 9.31 3.73 9.18
CA THR A 123 10.68 3.73 9.71
C THR A 123 10.70 4.13 11.20
N SER A 124 11.75 3.74 11.91
CA SER A 124 11.94 4.11 13.33
C SER A 124 11.88 5.62 13.55
N ALA A 125 12.34 6.41 12.59
CA ALA A 125 12.29 7.88 12.67
C ALA A 125 10.84 8.42 12.68
N MET A 126 9.90 7.70 12.04
CA MET A 126 8.50 8.07 11.97
C MET A 126 7.63 7.45 13.08
N MET A 127 8.17 6.52 13.89
CA MET A 127 7.43 5.74 14.88
C MET A 127 6.58 6.60 15.83
N ARG A 128 7.10 7.74 16.29
CA ARG A 128 6.35 8.64 17.19
C ARG A 128 5.20 9.39 16.53
N LYS A 129 5.16 9.41 15.20
CA LYS A 129 4.10 10.04 14.38
C LYS A 129 3.08 9.02 13.88
N LEU A 130 3.39 7.73 14.01
CA LEU A 130 2.48 6.66 13.61
C LEU A 130 1.19 6.72 14.44
N PRO A 131 0.00 6.77 13.83
CA PRO A 131 -1.26 6.73 14.57
C PRO A 131 -1.51 5.33 15.16
N GLY A 132 -2.45 5.26 16.11
CA GLY A 132 -2.85 4.01 16.74
C GLY A 132 -1.96 3.57 17.90
N ARG A 133 -2.26 2.39 18.43
CA ARG A 133 -1.60 1.82 19.59
C ARG A 133 -0.39 1.01 19.17
N ILE A 134 0.70 1.15 19.92
CA ILE A 134 1.92 0.36 19.74
C ILE A 134 2.12 -0.49 20.98
N VAL A 135 2.23 -1.79 20.82
CA VAL A 135 2.50 -2.76 21.89
C VAL A 135 4.00 -3.02 21.94
N GLY A 136 4.59 -2.87 23.11
CA GLY A 136 5.98 -3.21 23.39
C GLY A 136 6.09 -4.53 24.13
N GLN A 137 7.09 -5.33 23.80
CA GLN A 137 7.46 -6.51 24.57
C GLN A 137 8.35 -6.10 25.72
N THR A 138 8.11 -6.66 26.90
CA THR A 138 8.90 -6.45 28.12
C THR A 138 8.96 -7.73 28.96
N HIS A 139 9.57 -7.66 30.13
CA HIS A 139 9.57 -8.75 31.11
C HIS A 139 8.93 -8.25 32.41
N ASP A 140 8.21 -9.12 33.10
CA ASP A 140 7.71 -8.88 34.44
C ASP A 140 8.82 -9.03 35.50
N THR A 141 8.47 -8.86 36.77
CA THR A 141 9.42 -8.96 37.88
C THR A 141 9.96 -10.38 38.08
N GLU A 142 9.32 -11.39 37.51
CA GLU A 142 9.75 -12.79 37.54
C GLU A 142 10.52 -13.19 36.27
N GLY A 143 10.75 -12.24 35.33
CA GLY A 143 11.46 -12.48 34.07
C GLY A 143 10.60 -13.12 32.98
N LYS A 144 9.27 -13.22 33.14
CA LYS A 144 8.37 -13.73 32.11
C LYS A 144 8.09 -12.66 31.09
N THR A 145 8.01 -13.05 29.82
CA THR A 145 7.65 -12.14 28.74
C THR A 145 6.22 -11.63 28.92
N GLY A 146 6.08 -10.31 28.87
CA GLY A 146 4.82 -9.59 28.94
C GLY A 146 4.71 -8.55 27.81
N TYR A 147 3.52 -8.01 27.63
CA TYR A 147 3.24 -7.01 26.60
C TYR A 147 2.54 -5.80 27.22
N VAL A 148 2.98 -4.61 26.87
CA VAL A 148 2.44 -3.35 27.39
C VAL A 148 2.15 -2.36 26.28
N LEU A 149 1.15 -1.51 26.47
CA LEU A 149 0.89 -0.38 25.58
C LEU A 149 2.00 0.66 25.78
N THR A 150 2.61 1.07 24.67
CA THR A 150 3.65 2.09 24.66
C THR A 150 3.17 3.34 23.94
N LEU A 151 3.87 4.48 24.14
CA LEU A 151 3.60 5.77 23.50
C LEU A 151 2.14 6.26 23.68
N SER A 152 1.48 5.83 24.75
CA SER A 152 0.07 6.13 25.04
C SER A 152 -0.21 7.63 25.26
N ALA A 153 0.82 8.43 25.57
CA ALA A 153 0.66 9.88 25.78
C ALA A 153 0.14 10.65 24.55
N ARG A 154 0.13 10.07 23.36
CA ARG A 154 -0.40 10.64 22.10
C ARG A 154 -1.84 10.22 21.81
N GLU A 155 -2.39 9.29 22.59
CA GLU A 155 -3.70 8.68 22.39
C GLU A 155 -4.86 9.58 22.87
N GLN A 156 -6.05 9.34 22.31
CA GLN A 156 -7.25 10.13 22.56
C GLN A 156 -7.65 10.22 24.03
N HIS A 157 -7.51 9.15 24.80
CA HIS A 157 -7.88 9.13 26.22
C HIS A 157 -6.97 10.02 27.09
N ILE A 158 -5.80 10.43 26.57
CA ILE A 158 -4.88 11.38 27.24
C ILE A 158 -4.92 12.74 26.58
N ARG A 159 -4.75 12.81 25.27
CA ARG A 159 -4.65 14.07 24.50
C ARG A 159 -5.97 14.67 24.08
N ARG A 160 -7.06 13.90 24.12
CA ARG A 160 -8.40 14.31 23.73
C ARG A 160 -8.41 14.89 22.30
N GLU A 161 -8.84 16.14 22.13
CA GLU A 161 -8.88 16.84 20.83
C GLU A 161 -7.50 17.06 20.18
N LYS A 162 -6.43 16.93 20.96
CA LYS A 162 -5.03 17.05 20.48
C LYS A 162 -4.38 15.71 20.16
N ALA A 163 -5.13 14.62 20.15
CA ALA A 163 -4.60 13.31 19.80
C ALA A 163 -4.15 13.25 18.34
N SER A 164 -3.11 12.46 18.07
CA SER A 164 -2.62 12.25 16.71
C SER A 164 -3.63 11.48 15.83
N SER A 165 -4.53 10.74 16.46
CA SER A 165 -5.57 9.93 15.80
C SER A 165 -6.75 9.72 16.74
N ASN A 166 -7.95 9.60 16.18
CA ASN A 166 -9.18 9.23 16.88
C ASN A 166 -9.52 7.73 16.73
N ILE A 167 -8.55 6.90 16.40
CA ILE A 167 -8.70 5.44 16.35
C ILE A 167 -9.00 4.96 17.76
N CYS A 168 -10.21 4.41 17.96
CA CYS A 168 -10.65 3.86 19.24
C CYS A 168 -10.49 2.35 19.26
N SER A 169 -11.07 1.67 18.29
CA SER A 169 -10.92 0.23 18.06
C SER A 169 -10.28 0.02 16.69
N ASN A 170 -9.42 -0.95 16.57
CA ASN A 170 -8.81 -1.37 15.31
C ASN A 170 -9.43 -2.72 14.89
N GLU A 171 -9.11 -3.16 13.70
CA GLU A 171 -9.59 -4.44 13.13
C GLU A 171 -8.85 -5.63 13.75
N GLN A 172 -8.85 -5.75 15.08
CA GLN A 172 -8.03 -6.71 15.81
C GLN A 172 -8.36 -8.16 15.45
N LEU A 173 -9.64 -8.51 15.23
CA LEU A 173 -10.02 -9.85 14.81
C LEU A 173 -9.51 -10.16 13.40
N CYS A 174 -9.59 -9.21 12.49
CA CYS A 174 -9.05 -9.34 11.14
C CYS A 174 -7.52 -9.46 11.18
N ALA A 175 -6.85 -8.69 12.04
CA ALA A 175 -5.41 -8.80 12.25
C ALA A 175 -4.99 -10.18 12.78
N LEU A 176 -5.78 -10.76 13.69
CA LEU A 176 -5.56 -12.13 14.18
C LEU A 176 -5.73 -13.15 13.05
N THR A 177 -6.77 -13.02 12.22
CA THR A 177 -6.98 -13.89 11.06
C THR A 177 -5.80 -13.82 10.10
N ALA A 178 -5.32 -12.61 9.77
CA ALA A 178 -4.15 -12.42 8.93
C ALA A 178 -2.88 -13.04 9.56
N ALA A 179 -2.68 -12.90 10.86
CA ALA A 179 -1.55 -13.51 11.56
C ALA A 179 -1.58 -15.04 11.48
N VAL A 180 -2.75 -15.66 11.66
CA VAL A 180 -2.93 -17.10 11.51
C VAL A 180 -2.68 -17.56 10.08
N TYR A 181 -3.21 -16.81 9.10
CA TYR A 181 -2.97 -17.07 7.67
C TYR A 181 -1.47 -17.01 7.33
N LEU A 182 -0.79 -15.96 7.76
CA LEU A 182 0.66 -15.80 7.54
C LEU A 182 1.48 -16.94 8.18
N ALA A 183 1.12 -17.33 9.41
CA ALA A 183 1.78 -18.44 10.10
C ALA A 183 1.53 -19.78 9.41
N ALA A 184 0.32 -20.03 8.91
CA ALA A 184 -0.03 -21.26 8.20
C ALA A 184 0.62 -21.37 6.82
N MET A 185 0.64 -20.26 6.06
CA MET A 185 1.25 -20.21 4.73
C MET A 185 2.78 -20.25 4.79
N GLY A 186 3.36 -19.56 5.74
CA GLY A 186 4.79 -19.35 5.82
C GLY A 186 5.37 -18.65 4.58
N GLU A 187 6.68 -18.49 4.53
CA GLU A 187 7.37 -17.85 3.41
C GLU A 187 7.12 -18.58 2.08
N ALA A 188 7.23 -19.91 2.09
CA ALA A 188 7.09 -20.72 0.88
C ALA A 188 5.67 -20.64 0.30
N GLY A 189 4.64 -20.69 1.16
CA GLY A 189 3.25 -20.59 0.74
C GLY A 189 2.91 -19.22 0.16
N LEU A 190 3.39 -18.15 0.76
CA LEU A 190 3.19 -16.78 0.23
C LEU A 190 3.88 -16.57 -1.12
N ARG A 191 5.12 -17.06 -1.26
CA ARG A 191 5.85 -17.02 -2.55
C ARG A 191 5.10 -17.80 -3.63
N GLN A 192 4.58 -19.00 -3.29
CA GLN A 192 3.82 -19.81 -4.22
C GLN A 192 2.51 -19.11 -4.62
N ALA A 193 1.79 -18.52 -3.67
CA ALA A 193 0.57 -17.77 -3.96
C ALA A 193 0.84 -16.59 -4.91
N ALA A 194 1.85 -15.77 -4.62
CA ALA A 194 2.23 -14.65 -5.46
C ALA A 194 2.67 -15.09 -6.87
N ALA A 195 3.48 -16.15 -6.97
CA ALA A 195 3.91 -16.70 -8.26
C ALA A 195 2.73 -17.24 -9.08
N LEU A 196 1.76 -17.89 -8.45
CA LEU A 196 0.54 -18.35 -9.11
C LEU A 196 -0.34 -17.18 -9.56
N CYS A 197 -0.48 -16.13 -8.76
CA CYS A 197 -1.19 -14.91 -9.17
C CYS A 197 -0.58 -14.32 -10.44
N THR A 198 0.73 -14.12 -10.45
CA THR A 198 1.45 -13.57 -11.63
C THR A 198 1.33 -14.49 -12.84
N SER A 199 1.67 -15.77 -12.70
CA SER A 199 1.71 -16.69 -13.85
C SER A 199 0.34 -16.88 -14.50
N ARG A 200 -0.73 -16.97 -13.69
CA ARG A 200 -2.10 -17.10 -14.21
C ARG A 200 -2.60 -15.84 -14.89
N ALA A 201 -2.29 -14.67 -14.33
CA ALA A 201 -2.66 -13.40 -14.94
C ALA A 201 -1.93 -13.16 -16.27
N HIS A 202 -0.64 -13.49 -16.35
CA HIS A 202 0.12 -13.42 -17.60
C HIS A 202 -0.38 -14.42 -18.64
N TYR A 203 -0.66 -15.66 -18.23
CA TYR A 203 -1.30 -16.63 -19.11
C TYR A 203 -2.64 -16.13 -19.63
N PHE A 204 -3.49 -15.58 -18.76
CA PHE A 204 -4.79 -15.05 -19.15
C PHE A 204 -4.66 -13.88 -20.13
N ALA A 205 -3.76 -12.93 -19.88
CA ALA A 205 -3.49 -11.84 -20.80
C ALA A 205 -3.07 -12.33 -22.18
N GLN A 206 -2.17 -13.33 -22.24
CA GLN A 206 -1.76 -13.96 -23.49
C GLN A 206 -2.95 -14.63 -24.21
N ARG A 207 -3.78 -15.38 -23.48
CA ARG A 207 -4.93 -16.06 -24.07
C ARG A 207 -5.99 -15.08 -24.59
N LEU A 208 -6.19 -13.95 -23.92
CA LEU A 208 -7.10 -12.90 -24.42
C LEU A 208 -6.62 -12.32 -25.76
N GLU A 209 -5.33 -12.08 -25.89
CA GLU A 209 -4.76 -11.59 -27.15
C GLU A 209 -4.83 -12.64 -28.26
N GLU A 210 -4.46 -13.91 -27.99
CA GLU A 210 -4.46 -14.99 -28.97
C GLU A 210 -5.87 -15.35 -29.46
N VAL A 211 -6.87 -15.42 -28.57
CA VAL A 211 -8.20 -15.93 -28.87
C VAL A 211 -9.15 -14.82 -29.29
N LEU A 212 -9.09 -13.65 -28.65
CA LEU A 212 -10.02 -12.56 -28.84
C LEU A 212 -9.40 -11.34 -29.53
N GLY A 213 -8.07 -11.30 -29.70
CA GLY A 213 -7.36 -10.15 -30.23
C GLY A 213 -7.30 -8.96 -29.25
N TRP A 214 -7.64 -9.17 -27.99
CA TRP A 214 -7.66 -8.11 -26.98
C TRP A 214 -6.27 -7.85 -26.43
N LYS A 215 -5.66 -6.81 -26.91
CA LYS A 215 -4.29 -6.43 -26.50
C LYS A 215 -4.30 -5.63 -25.19
N ARG A 216 -3.22 -5.76 -24.44
CA ARG A 216 -2.98 -4.89 -23.28
C ARG A 216 -2.87 -3.43 -23.73
N VAL A 217 -3.49 -2.53 -22.96
CA VAL A 217 -3.47 -1.09 -23.24
C VAL A 217 -2.09 -0.50 -22.90
N TYR A 218 -1.53 -0.92 -21.77
CA TYR A 218 -0.25 -0.41 -21.29
C TYR A 218 0.85 -1.45 -21.48
N PRO A 219 2.02 -1.04 -21.98
CA PRO A 219 3.20 -1.90 -22.04
C PRO A 219 3.83 -2.07 -20.65
N GLY A 220 4.65 -3.08 -20.48
CA GLY A 220 5.47 -3.29 -19.31
C GLY A 220 5.02 -4.44 -18.42
N GLU A 221 5.81 -4.64 -17.35
CA GLU A 221 5.57 -5.70 -16.37
C GLU A 221 4.39 -5.36 -15.47
N PHE A 222 3.61 -6.38 -15.12
CA PHE A 222 2.47 -6.29 -14.21
C PHE A 222 2.44 -7.47 -13.26
N PHE A 223 1.76 -7.33 -12.14
CA PHE A 223 1.67 -8.40 -11.13
C PHE A 223 0.53 -9.37 -11.45
N HIS A 224 -0.71 -9.04 -11.20
CA HIS A 224 -1.87 -9.92 -11.36
C HIS A 224 -3.11 -9.22 -11.95
N GLU A 225 -3.00 -7.94 -12.22
CA GLU A 225 -4.02 -7.13 -12.88
C GLU A 225 -3.43 -6.46 -14.11
N PHE A 226 -4.26 -6.25 -15.13
CA PHE A 226 -3.86 -5.59 -16.37
C PHE A 226 -5.09 -5.00 -17.08
N VAL A 227 -4.87 -4.03 -17.93
CA VAL A 227 -5.93 -3.37 -18.71
C VAL A 227 -5.86 -3.84 -20.16
N THR A 228 -7.01 -4.24 -20.72
CA THR A 228 -7.16 -4.57 -22.12
C THR A 228 -8.13 -3.63 -22.82
N ALA A 229 -7.93 -3.40 -24.13
CA ALA A 229 -8.90 -2.74 -24.97
C ALA A 229 -10.01 -3.75 -25.34
N CYS A 230 -11.24 -3.49 -24.84
CA CYS A 230 -12.42 -4.27 -25.21
C CYS A 230 -13.20 -3.55 -26.31
N PRO A 231 -13.42 -4.16 -27.48
CA PRO A 231 -14.15 -3.51 -28.58
C PRO A 231 -15.66 -3.39 -28.32
N CYS A 232 -16.20 -4.14 -27.35
CA CYS A 232 -17.62 -4.15 -27.01
C CYS A 232 -17.80 -4.00 -25.48
N PRO A 233 -17.49 -2.84 -24.88
CA PRO A 233 -17.53 -2.64 -23.42
C PRO A 233 -18.94 -2.81 -22.83
N GLU A 234 -20.00 -2.61 -23.63
CA GLU A 234 -21.40 -2.77 -23.18
C GLU A 234 -21.85 -4.23 -23.02
N ARG A 235 -21.02 -5.19 -23.45
CA ARG A 235 -21.33 -6.64 -23.41
C ARG A 235 -20.44 -7.43 -22.43
N THR A 236 -19.58 -6.74 -21.72
CA THR A 236 -18.75 -7.28 -20.64
C THR A 236 -19.28 -6.82 -19.30
#